data_e804d0bb0479c2c58868929a09595d1a
#
_entry.id   e804d0bb0479c2c58868929a09595d1a
#
_cell.length_a   1.000
_cell.length_b   1.000
_cell.length_c   1.000
_cell.angle_alpha   90.00
_cell.angle_beta   90.00
_cell.angle_gamma   90.00
#
_symmetry.space_group_name_H-M   'P 1'
#
loop_
_entity.id
_entity.type
_entity.pdbx_description
1 polymer ?
#
loop_
_entity_poly.entity_id
_entity_poly.type
_entity_poly.pdbx_seq_one_letter_code
_entity_poly.pdbx_strand_id
1 'polypeptide(L)'
;MTSFVSRHAAGLRRFLVLVLMLLGMSQFSACATVDPSDEDSAYVEYDPFEPINRKMYKLNVAVDKAMFKPLAKAYKKVLPTPVRRAFANIFSNFGAPRSALNNFLQGKPKRGFNELGRFLFNSTLGIGGIFDVASAGGLERYDEDFAQTLAVWGVPEGPYLILPFLPPQSMLDATALPIDYYSDLNTYLKSGLKDRLYLFRVLDARARLLAAESFLDTSTDPYIAMREFYRQNRAFKIYDGDPPSDEEFYEGELFDEFFEDEEPQE
;
A
#
# COMPACT_ATOMS: atom_id res chain seq x y z
N MET A 1 3.82 21.27 39.52
CA MET A 1 4.73 21.80 38.48
C MET A 1 5.68 20.77 37.90
N THR A 2 6.03 19.70 38.58
CA THR A 2 6.98 18.65 38.10
C THR A 2 6.48 17.75 37.01
N SER A 3 5.17 17.51 36.84
CA SER A 3 4.62 16.61 35.84
C SER A 3 4.55 17.21 34.41
N PHE A 4 4.51 18.53 34.31
CA PHE A 4 4.48 19.22 33.02
C PHE A 4 5.84 19.24 32.35
N VAL A 5 6.91 19.45 33.10
CA VAL A 5 8.31 19.48 32.62
C VAL A 5 8.74 18.08 32.14
N SER A 6 8.31 17.01 32.79
CA SER A 6 8.67 15.64 32.43
C SER A 6 8.04 15.19 31.09
N ARG A 7 6.83 15.63 30.76
CA ARG A 7 6.17 15.32 29.49
C ARG A 7 6.82 16.02 28.30
N HIS A 8 7.25 17.27 28.47
CA HIS A 8 7.96 18.01 27.42
C HIS A 8 9.37 17.48 27.19
N ALA A 9 10.08 17.07 28.23
CA ALA A 9 11.39 16.44 28.13
C ALA A 9 11.32 15.08 27.39
N ALA A 10 10.27 14.29 27.62
CA ALA A 10 10.05 13.03 26.90
C ALA A 10 9.71 13.26 25.42
N GLY A 11 8.93 14.30 25.10
CA GLY A 11 8.62 14.69 23.72
C GLY A 11 9.86 15.17 22.97
N LEU A 12 10.67 16.02 23.59
CA LEU A 12 11.92 16.53 23.00
C LEU A 12 12.94 15.40 22.79
N ARG A 13 13.04 14.46 23.72
CA ARG A 13 13.93 13.29 23.58
C ARG A 13 13.49 12.38 22.42
N ARG A 14 12.19 12.16 22.24
CA ARG A 14 11.66 11.38 21.09
C ARG A 14 11.90 12.10 19.77
N PHE A 15 11.71 13.41 19.73
CA PHE A 15 11.99 14.22 18.55
C PHE A 15 13.49 14.21 18.19
N LEU A 16 14.39 14.36 19.18
CA LEU A 16 15.84 14.23 18.96
C LEU A 16 16.27 12.84 18.49
N VAL A 17 15.67 11.77 18.99
CA VAL A 17 15.94 10.39 18.53
C VAL A 17 15.47 10.22 17.09
N LEU A 18 14.31 10.75 16.71
CA LEU A 18 13.81 10.73 15.32
C LEU A 18 14.72 11.54 14.39
N VAL A 19 15.16 12.73 14.79
CA VAL A 19 16.10 13.54 14.00
C VAL A 19 17.45 12.84 13.86
N LEU A 20 17.97 12.21 14.91
CA LEU A 20 19.21 11.42 14.86
C LEU A 20 19.07 10.17 14.00
N MET A 21 17.92 9.51 13.99
CA MET A 21 17.64 8.39 13.06
C MET A 21 17.59 8.88 11.62
N LEU A 22 16.96 10.02 11.34
CA LEU A 22 16.92 10.62 10.01
C LEU A 22 18.30 11.08 9.52
N LEU A 23 19.11 11.68 10.40
CA LEU A 23 20.50 12.08 10.10
C LEU A 23 21.43 10.85 9.94
N GLY A 24 21.19 9.76 10.66
CA GLY A 24 21.92 8.50 10.48
C GLY A 24 21.67 7.83 9.15
N MET A 25 20.48 8.00 8.56
CA MET A 25 20.14 7.45 7.23
C MET A 25 20.86 8.18 6.08
N SER A 26 21.27 9.44 6.25
CA SER A 26 21.97 10.19 5.21
C SER A 26 23.42 9.76 4.95
N GLN A 27 23.99 8.86 5.79
CA GLN A 27 25.38 8.39 5.67
C GLN A 27 25.53 7.14 4.79
N PHE A 28 24.42 6.56 4.28
CA PHE A 28 24.48 5.36 3.42
C PHE A 28 24.56 5.68 1.92
N SER A 29 25.06 6.86 1.54
CA SER A 29 25.50 7.11 0.17
C SER A 29 26.83 6.40 -0.07
N ALA A 30 26.84 5.07 0.00
CA ALA A 30 27.92 4.29 -0.55
C ALA A 30 27.81 4.38 -2.07
N CYS A 31 28.67 5.20 -2.67
CA CYS A 31 28.90 5.19 -4.11
C CYS A 31 29.44 3.83 -4.53
N ALA A 32 28.57 2.90 -4.86
CA ALA A 32 28.91 1.84 -5.78
C ALA A 32 28.89 2.52 -7.16
N THR A 33 30.05 2.68 -7.79
CA THR A 33 30.16 3.04 -9.20
C THR A 33 29.70 1.83 -10.00
N VAL A 34 28.41 1.73 -10.25
CA VAL A 34 27.80 0.73 -11.12
C VAL A 34 27.92 1.24 -12.53
N ASP A 35 28.38 0.39 -13.47
CA ASP A 35 28.43 0.73 -14.89
C ASP A 35 27.00 0.80 -15.42
N PRO A 36 26.51 1.96 -15.91
CA PRO A 36 25.13 2.10 -16.39
C PRO A 36 24.77 1.27 -17.61
N SER A 37 25.76 0.60 -18.22
CA SER A 37 25.59 -0.24 -19.42
C SER A 37 25.32 -1.72 -19.10
N ASP A 38 25.28 -2.10 -17.84
CA ASP A 38 25.11 -3.48 -17.41
C ASP A 38 23.67 -3.67 -16.89
N GLU A 39 22.81 -4.35 -17.67
CA GLU A 39 21.42 -4.64 -17.30
C GLU A 39 21.32 -5.38 -15.95
N ASP A 40 22.30 -6.27 -15.67
CA ASP A 40 22.42 -6.95 -14.38
C ASP A 40 22.68 -5.96 -13.22
N SER A 41 23.30 -4.79 -13.48
CA SER A 41 23.60 -3.80 -12.47
C SER A 41 22.38 -3.05 -11.97
N ALA A 42 21.43 -2.71 -12.85
CA ALA A 42 20.16 -2.07 -12.48
C ALA A 42 19.31 -3.00 -11.61
N TYR A 43 19.38 -4.31 -11.87
CA TYR A 43 18.71 -5.34 -11.08
C TYR A 43 19.27 -5.42 -9.66
N VAL A 44 20.58 -5.36 -9.52
CA VAL A 44 21.27 -5.40 -8.21
C VAL A 44 21.00 -4.11 -7.42
N GLU A 45 20.91 -2.97 -8.09
CA GLU A 45 20.62 -1.68 -7.45
C GLU A 45 19.21 -1.64 -6.85
N TYR A 46 18.21 -2.22 -7.55
CA TYR A 46 16.84 -2.25 -7.05
C TYR A 46 16.63 -3.23 -5.89
N ASP A 47 17.29 -4.38 -5.88
CA ASP A 47 17.13 -5.41 -4.84
C ASP A 47 18.46 -5.88 -4.22
N PRO A 48 19.20 -4.97 -3.58
CA PRO A 48 20.47 -5.33 -2.93
C PRO A 48 20.28 -6.30 -1.76
N PHE A 49 19.07 -6.44 -1.25
CA PHE A 49 18.71 -7.33 -0.15
C PHE A 49 18.08 -8.66 -0.60
N GLU A 50 18.18 -9.02 -1.89
CA GLU A 50 17.55 -10.22 -2.45
C GLU A 50 17.78 -11.49 -1.59
N PRO A 51 18.98 -11.82 -1.07
CA PRO A 51 19.17 -13.03 -0.27
C PRO A 51 18.33 -13.04 1.03
N ILE A 52 18.11 -11.87 1.64
CA ILE A 52 17.29 -11.70 2.84
C ILE A 52 15.81 -11.69 2.45
N ASN A 53 15.46 -10.92 1.41
CA ASN A 53 14.10 -10.81 0.90
C ASN A 53 13.54 -12.17 0.48
N ARG A 54 14.32 -13.03 -0.18
CA ARG A 54 13.92 -14.40 -0.52
C ARG A 54 13.64 -15.26 0.71
N LYS A 55 14.38 -15.09 1.81
CA LYS A 55 14.10 -15.81 3.06
C LYS A 55 12.78 -15.33 3.69
N MET A 56 12.57 -14.01 3.71
CA MET A 56 11.34 -13.42 4.23
C MET A 56 10.13 -13.77 3.36
N TYR A 57 10.29 -13.76 2.03
CA TYR A 57 9.29 -14.26 1.09
C TYR A 57 8.85 -15.70 1.42
N LYS A 58 9.82 -16.62 1.56
CA LYS A 58 9.52 -18.01 1.92
C LYS A 58 8.78 -18.13 3.26
N LEU A 59 9.18 -17.34 4.26
CA LEU A 59 8.50 -17.27 5.55
C LEU A 59 7.05 -16.78 5.38
N ASN A 60 6.86 -15.65 4.69
CA ASN A 60 5.53 -15.08 4.46
C ASN A 60 4.63 -16.05 3.68
N VAL A 61 5.13 -16.69 2.63
CA VAL A 61 4.40 -17.72 1.86
C VAL A 61 4.03 -18.93 2.72
N ALA A 62 4.94 -19.38 3.61
CA ALA A 62 4.63 -20.51 4.51
C ALA A 62 3.50 -20.15 5.48
N VAL A 63 3.56 -18.96 6.08
CA VAL A 63 2.51 -18.47 6.98
C VAL A 63 1.20 -18.22 6.23
N ASP A 64 1.27 -17.65 5.03
CA ASP A 64 0.09 -17.44 4.19
C ASP A 64 -0.61 -18.77 3.88
N LYS A 65 0.14 -19.75 3.38
CA LYS A 65 -0.41 -21.09 3.06
C LYS A 65 -1.02 -21.78 4.27
N ALA A 66 -0.40 -21.63 5.45
CA ALA A 66 -0.86 -22.27 6.69
C ALA A 66 -2.07 -21.54 7.33
N MET A 67 -2.14 -20.21 7.22
CA MET A 67 -3.10 -19.43 7.98
C MET A 67 -3.96 -18.52 7.11
N PHE A 68 -3.37 -17.56 6.37
CA PHE A 68 -4.15 -16.53 5.67
C PHE A 68 -4.95 -17.07 4.50
N LYS A 69 -4.37 -17.96 3.68
CA LYS A 69 -5.04 -18.57 2.52
C LYS A 69 -6.29 -19.40 2.91
N PRO A 70 -6.25 -20.31 3.90
CA PRO A 70 -7.45 -21.02 4.34
C PRO A 70 -8.50 -20.10 4.95
N LEU A 71 -8.09 -19.08 5.72
CA LEU A 71 -9.01 -18.09 6.28
C LEU A 71 -9.65 -17.22 5.19
N ALA A 72 -8.91 -16.79 4.19
CA ALA A 72 -9.42 -16.03 3.04
C ALA A 72 -10.42 -16.85 2.20
N LYS A 73 -10.15 -18.14 1.99
CA LYS A 73 -11.11 -19.06 1.35
C LYS A 73 -12.39 -19.23 2.17
N ALA A 74 -12.27 -19.39 3.48
CA ALA A 74 -13.42 -19.45 4.38
C ALA A 74 -14.22 -18.14 4.36
N TYR A 75 -13.54 -16.99 4.39
CA TYR A 75 -14.12 -15.66 4.27
C TYR A 75 -14.94 -15.50 2.97
N LYS A 76 -14.38 -15.89 1.79
CA LYS A 76 -15.12 -15.89 0.51
C LYS A 76 -16.32 -16.83 0.52
N LYS A 77 -16.22 -17.99 1.17
CA LYS A 77 -17.29 -18.98 1.23
C LYS A 77 -18.44 -18.57 2.16
N VAL A 78 -18.13 -17.95 3.28
CA VAL A 78 -19.12 -17.58 4.33
C VAL A 78 -19.79 -16.25 4.02
N LEU A 79 -19.03 -15.26 3.52
CA LEU A 79 -19.57 -13.92 3.27
C LEU A 79 -19.96 -13.73 1.80
N PRO A 80 -21.26 -13.47 1.53
CA PRO A 80 -21.72 -13.11 0.19
C PRO A 80 -21.03 -11.86 -0.36
N THR A 81 -20.90 -11.77 -1.68
CA THR A 81 -20.24 -10.64 -2.36
C THR A 81 -20.75 -9.27 -1.91
N PRO A 82 -22.07 -9.00 -1.75
CA PRO A 82 -22.51 -7.69 -1.28
C PRO A 82 -21.99 -7.32 0.11
N VAL A 83 -21.87 -8.29 1.02
CA VAL A 83 -21.32 -8.03 2.37
C VAL A 83 -19.82 -7.73 2.30
N ARG A 84 -19.07 -8.47 1.48
CA ARG A 84 -17.64 -8.19 1.27
C ARG A 84 -17.42 -6.82 0.63
N ARG A 85 -18.23 -6.43 -0.37
CA ARG A 85 -18.22 -5.08 -0.95
C ARG A 85 -18.50 -4.00 0.10
N ALA A 86 -19.46 -4.21 0.98
CA ALA A 86 -19.75 -3.26 2.06
C ALA A 86 -18.53 -3.04 2.98
N PHE A 87 -17.81 -4.10 3.38
CA PHE A 87 -16.57 -3.95 4.14
C PHE A 87 -15.49 -3.21 3.35
N ALA A 88 -15.29 -3.56 2.08
CA ALA A 88 -14.33 -2.87 1.21
C ALA A 88 -14.64 -1.37 1.08
N ASN A 89 -15.92 -1.01 0.90
CA ASN A 89 -16.36 0.37 0.82
C ASN A 89 -16.12 1.14 2.13
N ILE A 90 -16.39 0.53 3.30
CA ILE A 90 -16.11 1.13 4.61
C ILE A 90 -14.61 1.41 4.75
N PHE A 91 -13.73 0.47 4.39
CA PHE A 91 -12.28 0.68 4.47
C PHE A 91 -11.80 1.75 3.49
N SER A 92 -12.34 1.77 2.27
CA SER A 92 -12.08 2.81 1.29
C SER A 92 -12.51 4.18 1.83
N ASN A 93 -13.70 4.26 2.42
CA ASN A 93 -14.22 5.51 3.00
C ASN A 93 -13.35 6.02 4.15
N PHE A 94 -12.83 5.15 5.02
CA PHE A 94 -11.91 5.54 6.08
C PHE A 94 -10.54 6.00 5.56
N GLY A 95 -10.09 5.49 4.43
CA GLY A 95 -8.87 5.93 3.75
C GLY A 95 -9.03 7.24 2.98
N ALA A 96 -10.23 7.63 2.56
CA ALA A 96 -10.46 8.77 1.69
C ALA A 96 -9.91 10.12 2.24
N PRO A 97 -9.99 10.46 3.55
CA PRO A 97 -9.37 11.68 4.06
C PRO A 97 -7.85 11.68 3.97
N ARG A 98 -7.20 10.50 4.15
CA ARG A 98 -5.75 10.34 3.95
C ARG A 98 -5.41 10.57 2.48
N SER A 99 -6.14 9.92 1.56
CA SER A 99 -5.95 10.11 0.12
C SER A 99 -6.17 11.56 -0.29
N ALA A 100 -7.20 12.25 0.25
CA ALA A 100 -7.43 13.67 0.01
C ALA A 100 -6.22 14.53 0.43
N LEU A 101 -5.69 14.29 1.65
CA LEU A 101 -4.53 15.00 2.16
C LEU A 101 -3.33 14.81 1.24
N ASN A 102 -3.03 13.58 0.84
CA ASN A 102 -1.91 13.27 -0.04
C ASN A 102 -2.08 13.91 -1.43
N ASN A 103 -3.28 13.88 -2.01
CA ASN A 103 -3.58 14.60 -3.25
C ASN A 103 -3.32 16.11 -3.13
N PHE A 104 -3.69 16.75 -2.01
CA PHE A 104 -3.35 18.17 -1.79
C PHE A 104 -1.84 18.40 -1.68
N LEU A 105 -1.12 17.54 -0.96
CA LEU A 105 0.33 17.62 -0.80
C LEU A 105 1.08 17.42 -2.13
N GLN A 106 0.51 16.64 -3.05
CA GLN A 106 1.03 16.42 -4.40
C GLN A 106 0.66 17.55 -5.39
N GLY A 107 -0.07 18.59 -4.96
CA GLY A 107 -0.51 19.67 -5.83
C GLY A 107 -1.68 19.29 -6.76
N LYS A 108 -2.45 18.26 -6.42
CA LYS A 108 -3.63 17.76 -7.17
C LYS A 108 -4.96 18.16 -6.47
N PRO A 109 -5.30 19.45 -6.31
CA PRO A 109 -6.42 19.88 -5.47
C PRO A 109 -7.78 19.36 -5.96
N LYS A 110 -7.98 19.20 -7.28
CA LYS A 110 -9.23 18.65 -7.83
C LYS A 110 -9.47 17.23 -7.31
N ARG A 111 -8.46 16.38 -7.31
CA ARG A 111 -8.53 15.02 -6.76
C ARG A 111 -8.72 15.02 -5.25
N GLY A 112 -8.02 15.90 -4.53
CA GLY A 112 -8.20 16.07 -3.09
C GLY A 112 -9.63 16.45 -2.70
N PHE A 113 -10.24 17.42 -3.38
CA PHE A 113 -11.65 17.76 -3.14
C PHE A 113 -12.61 16.65 -3.57
N ASN A 114 -12.28 15.91 -4.63
CA ASN A 114 -13.06 14.75 -5.05
C ASN A 114 -13.07 13.67 -3.96
N GLU A 115 -11.92 13.32 -3.38
CA GLU A 115 -11.84 12.35 -2.26
C GLU A 115 -12.58 12.83 -1.00
N LEU A 116 -12.53 14.14 -0.67
CA LEU A 116 -13.35 14.69 0.42
C LEU A 116 -14.84 14.58 0.09
N GLY A 117 -15.25 14.85 -1.15
CA GLY A 117 -16.62 14.67 -1.62
C GLY A 117 -17.06 13.21 -1.48
N ARG A 118 -16.23 12.26 -1.91
CA ARG A 118 -16.48 10.82 -1.74
C ARG A 118 -16.69 10.47 -0.28
N PHE A 119 -15.77 10.93 0.59
CA PHE A 119 -15.90 10.71 2.03
C PHE A 119 -17.23 11.23 2.59
N LEU A 120 -17.64 12.45 2.23
CA LEU A 120 -18.87 13.05 2.71
C LEU A 120 -20.11 12.30 2.19
N PHE A 121 -20.19 12.03 0.89
CA PHE A 121 -21.34 11.33 0.30
C PHE A 121 -21.45 9.90 0.82
N ASN A 122 -20.37 9.16 0.87
CA ASN A 122 -20.38 7.78 1.34
C ASN A 122 -20.64 7.72 2.87
N SER A 123 -20.16 8.69 3.65
CA SER A 123 -20.43 8.71 5.08
C SER A 123 -21.87 9.09 5.43
N THR A 124 -22.51 9.96 4.63
CA THR A 124 -23.87 10.43 4.87
C THR A 124 -24.91 9.58 4.13
N LEU A 125 -24.94 9.65 2.81
CA LEU A 125 -25.91 8.93 1.97
C LEU A 125 -25.58 7.45 1.87
N GLY A 126 -24.28 7.08 1.93
CA GLY A 126 -23.80 5.71 1.89
C GLY A 126 -23.78 4.98 3.24
N ILE A 127 -24.40 5.54 4.28
CA ILE A 127 -24.54 4.94 5.64
C ILE A 127 -23.16 4.55 6.20
N GLY A 128 -22.30 5.56 6.40
CA GLY A 128 -20.97 5.35 6.96
C GLY A 128 -20.00 4.63 6.01
N GLY A 129 -20.27 4.66 4.71
CA GLY A 129 -19.45 4.01 3.68
C GLY A 129 -19.83 2.57 3.36
N ILE A 130 -20.95 2.05 3.84
CA ILE A 130 -21.48 0.73 3.43
C ILE A 130 -21.76 0.72 1.92
N PHE A 131 -22.37 1.79 1.41
CA PHE A 131 -22.66 1.97 -0.01
C PHE A 131 -21.73 3.02 -0.61
N ASP A 132 -21.13 2.73 -1.77
CA ASP A 132 -20.32 3.69 -2.53
C ASP A 132 -21.23 4.50 -3.46
N VAL A 133 -21.96 5.43 -2.86
CA VAL A 133 -22.87 6.33 -3.61
C VAL A 133 -22.09 7.39 -4.38
N ALA A 134 -20.87 7.69 -3.97
CA ALA A 134 -20.00 8.65 -4.64
C ALA A 134 -19.61 8.15 -6.04
N SER A 135 -19.23 6.89 -6.19
CA SER A 135 -18.96 6.28 -7.50
C SER A 135 -20.20 6.25 -8.38
N ALA A 136 -21.37 5.93 -7.83
CA ALA A 136 -22.63 6.02 -8.56
C ALA A 136 -22.97 7.46 -9.01
N GLY A 137 -22.47 8.47 -8.30
CA GLY A 137 -22.55 9.88 -8.65
C GLY A 137 -21.46 10.38 -9.61
N GLY A 138 -20.59 9.49 -10.12
CA GLY A 138 -19.54 9.84 -11.08
C GLY A 138 -18.25 10.41 -10.44
N LEU A 139 -18.09 10.31 -9.11
CA LEU A 139 -16.86 10.71 -8.45
C LEU A 139 -15.83 9.56 -8.52
N GLU A 140 -14.79 9.75 -9.29
CA GLU A 140 -13.68 8.79 -9.41
C GLU A 140 -12.91 8.65 -8.11
N ARG A 141 -12.18 7.53 -7.94
CA ARG A 141 -11.37 7.25 -6.78
C ARG A 141 -9.90 7.53 -7.05
N TYR A 142 -9.26 8.28 -6.17
CA TYR A 142 -7.83 8.63 -6.24
C TYR A 142 -7.15 8.24 -4.93
N ASP A 143 -6.75 6.96 -4.83
CA ASP A 143 -6.14 6.40 -3.61
C ASP A 143 -4.65 6.74 -3.54
N GLU A 144 -4.28 7.61 -2.62
CA GLU A 144 -2.94 8.11 -2.42
C GLU A 144 -2.42 7.82 -1.01
N ASP A 145 -1.13 7.55 -0.92
CA ASP A 145 -0.41 7.35 0.33
C ASP A 145 0.76 8.35 0.48
N PHE A 146 1.34 8.39 1.67
CA PHE A 146 2.40 9.36 1.95
C PHE A 146 3.71 9.03 1.24
N ALA A 147 4.01 7.76 0.99
CA ALA A 147 5.19 7.37 0.22
C ALA A 147 5.06 7.78 -1.25
N GLN A 148 3.85 7.70 -1.87
CA GLN A 148 3.58 8.27 -3.20
C GLN A 148 3.85 9.79 -3.19
N THR A 149 3.40 10.49 -2.15
CA THR A 149 3.64 11.93 -2.02
C THR A 149 5.13 12.27 -1.97
N LEU A 150 5.90 11.51 -1.19
CA LEU A 150 7.36 11.69 -1.12
C LEU A 150 8.04 11.37 -2.46
N ALA A 151 7.61 10.33 -3.16
CA ALA A 151 8.13 9.98 -4.49
C ALA A 151 7.85 11.10 -5.52
N VAL A 152 6.63 11.64 -5.54
CA VAL A 152 6.28 12.82 -6.39
C VAL A 152 7.13 14.04 -6.04
N TRP A 153 7.55 14.19 -4.79
CA TRP A 153 8.48 15.27 -4.38
C TRP A 153 9.94 14.96 -4.74
N GLY A 154 10.23 13.83 -5.40
CA GLY A 154 11.55 13.44 -5.86
C GLY A 154 12.39 12.67 -4.84
N VAL A 155 11.78 12.17 -3.76
CA VAL A 155 12.47 11.26 -2.84
C VAL A 155 12.55 9.88 -3.51
N PRO A 156 13.75 9.28 -3.65
CA PRO A 156 13.91 7.98 -4.29
C PRO A 156 13.22 6.88 -3.47
N GLU A 157 12.63 5.90 -4.14
CA GLU A 157 11.95 4.78 -3.48
C GLU A 157 12.89 3.92 -2.64
N GLY A 158 14.16 3.87 -3.03
CA GLY A 158 15.18 3.05 -2.38
C GLY A 158 14.97 1.55 -2.62
N PRO A 159 15.73 0.71 -1.91
CA PRO A 159 15.72 -0.73 -2.11
C PRO A 159 14.36 -1.39 -1.86
N TYR A 160 14.11 -2.46 -2.61
CA TYR A 160 12.99 -3.36 -2.39
C TYR A 160 13.14 -4.14 -1.07
N LEU A 161 12.05 -4.28 -0.33
CA LEU A 161 12.02 -4.94 0.98
C LEU A 161 10.84 -5.90 1.11
N ILE A 162 11.09 -7.07 1.67
CA ILE A 162 10.05 -7.94 2.20
C ILE A 162 10.21 -8.02 3.73
N LEU A 163 9.24 -7.48 4.44
CA LEU A 163 9.17 -7.58 5.90
C LEU A 163 8.27 -8.74 6.34
N PRO A 164 8.50 -9.30 7.54
CA PRO A 164 7.65 -10.36 8.07
C PRO A 164 6.19 -9.90 8.19
N PHE A 165 5.27 -10.68 7.65
CA PHE A 165 3.80 -10.45 7.71
C PHE A 165 3.30 -9.15 7.06
N LEU A 166 4.15 -8.45 6.31
CA LEU A 166 3.78 -7.29 5.51
C LEU A 166 3.85 -7.61 4.01
N PRO A 167 3.08 -6.89 3.18
CA PRO A 167 3.21 -6.99 1.74
C PRO A 167 4.59 -6.50 1.28
N PRO A 168 5.01 -6.83 0.05
CA PRO A 168 6.17 -6.22 -0.58
C PRO A 168 6.11 -4.70 -0.55
N GLN A 169 7.25 -4.04 -0.36
CA GLN A 169 7.33 -2.58 -0.25
C GLN A 169 8.74 -2.08 -0.57
N SER A 170 8.87 -0.78 -0.84
CA SER A 170 10.16 -0.11 -0.92
C SER A 170 10.63 0.36 0.46
N MET A 171 11.88 0.79 0.57
CA MET A 171 12.38 1.45 1.78
C MET A 171 11.57 2.72 2.09
N LEU A 172 11.17 3.49 1.06
CA LEU A 172 10.34 4.68 1.19
C LEU A 172 8.97 4.32 1.76
N ASP A 173 8.30 3.28 1.23
CA ASP A 173 7.03 2.79 1.76
C ASP A 173 7.14 2.44 3.25
N ALA A 174 8.18 1.67 3.61
CA ALA A 174 8.40 1.24 4.98
C ALA A 174 8.57 2.43 5.95
N THR A 175 9.26 3.48 5.52
CA THR A 175 9.46 4.69 6.33
C THR A 175 8.20 5.55 6.43
N ALA A 176 7.33 5.52 5.42
CA ALA A 176 6.06 6.24 5.38
C ALA A 176 4.93 5.57 6.18
N LEU A 177 5.02 4.24 6.42
CA LEU A 177 3.98 3.48 7.14
C LEU A 177 3.46 4.13 8.42
N PRO A 178 4.29 4.72 9.32
CA PRO A 178 3.78 5.36 10.52
C PRO A 178 2.88 6.57 10.22
N ILE A 179 3.20 7.34 9.18
CA ILE A 179 2.45 8.53 8.80
C ILE A 179 1.10 8.10 8.21
N ASP A 180 1.10 7.12 7.32
CA ASP A 180 -0.12 6.54 6.76
C ASP A 180 -1.01 5.93 7.84
N TYR A 181 -0.42 5.22 8.80
CA TYR A 181 -1.15 4.65 9.94
C TYR A 181 -1.85 5.74 10.77
N TYR A 182 -1.16 6.84 11.11
CA TYR A 182 -1.76 7.90 11.90
C TYR A 182 -2.69 8.82 11.09
N SER A 183 -2.64 8.83 9.77
CA SER A 183 -3.58 9.56 8.91
C SER A 183 -4.83 8.76 8.54
N ASP A 184 -4.86 7.46 8.79
CA ASP A 184 -6.04 6.61 8.54
C ASP A 184 -7.04 6.73 9.71
N LEU A 185 -8.31 7.05 9.40
CA LEU A 185 -9.37 7.19 10.40
C LEU A 185 -9.61 5.90 11.21
N ASN A 186 -9.35 4.73 10.62
CA ASN A 186 -9.48 3.46 11.31
C ASN A 186 -8.61 3.38 12.57
N THR A 187 -7.48 4.11 12.61
CA THR A 187 -6.56 4.14 13.75
C THR A 187 -7.20 4.72 15.02
N TYR A 188 -8.17 5.61 14.86
CA TYR A 188 -8.83 6.31 15.97
C TYR A 188 -10.08 5.60 16.51
N LEU A 189 -10.45 4.48 15.93
CA LEU A 189 -11.55 3.66 16.46
C LEU A 189 -11.14 3.01 17.78
N LYS A 190 -12.15 2.65 18.59
CA LYS A 190 -11.94 1.89 19.84
C LYS A 190 -11.19 0.59 19.52
N SER A 191 -10.20 0.22 20.35
CA SER A 191 -9.27 -0.88 20.06
C SER A 191 -9.97 -2.19 19.61
N GLY A 192 -10.98 -2.64 20.33
CA GLY A 192 -11.67 -3.89 19.96
C GLY A 192 -12.41 -3.86 18.62
N LEU A 193 -12.92 -2.69 18.17
CA LEU A 193 -13.52 -2.52 16.86
C LEU A 193 -12.43 -2.40 15.79
N LYS A 194 -11.40 -1.58 16.04
CA LYS A 194 -10.25 -1.40 15.17
C LYS A 194 -9.60 -2.74 14.80
N ASP A 195 -9.31 -3.58 15.81
CA ASP A 195 -8.61 -4.84 15.60
C ASP A 195 -9.44 -5.82 14.75
N ARG A 196 -10.76 -5.87 14.99
CA ARG A 196 -11.68 -6.69 14.17
C ARG A 196 -11.75 -6.19 12.73
N LEU A 197 -11.90 -4.88 12.53
CA LEU A 197 -11.93 -4.29 11.18
C LEU A 197 -10.60 -4.50 10.47
N TYR A 198 -9.47 -4.35 11.16
CA TYR A 198 -8.15 -4.64 10.59
C TYR A 198 -8.03 -6.08 10.11
N LEU A 199 -8.47 -7.05 10.93
CA LEU A 199 -8.50 -8.45 10.53
C LEU A 199 -9.36 -8.68 9.28
N PHE A 200 -10.57 -8.11 9.23
CA PHE A 200 -11.42 -8.19 8.04
C PHE A 200 -10.77 -7.55 6.81
N ARG A 201 -10.10 -6.39 6.97
CA ARG A 201 -9.35 -5.74 5.88
C ARG A 201 -8.26 -6.64 5.31
N VAL A 202 -7.47 -7.29 6.18
CA VAL A 202 -6.41 -8.22 5.76
C VAL A 202 -7.00 -9.44 5.04
N LEU A 203 -8.07 -10.02 5.58
CA LEU A 203 -8.73 -11.18 4.96
C LEU A 203 -9.39 -10.83 3.63
N ASP A 204 -10.02 -9.66 3.52
CA ASP A 204 -10.63 -9.20 2.27
C ASP A 204 -9.56 -8.92 1.20
N ALA A 205 -8.47 -8.22 1.55
CA ALA A 205 -7.34 -8.01 0.66
C ALA A 205 -6.76 -9.33 0.16
N ARG A 206 -6.52 -10.29 1.07
CA ARG A 206 -5.99 -11.61 0.68
C ARG A 206 -7.00 -12.42 -0.15
N ALA A 207 -8.29 -12.29 0.12
CA ALA A 207 -9.34 -12.98 -0.63
C ALA A 207 -9.44 -12.50 -2.09
N ARG A 208 -9.16 -11.23 -2.36
CA ARG A 208 -9.05 -10.69 -3.73
C ARG A 208 -7.84 -11.26 -4.46
N LEU A 209 -6.69 -11.34 -3.80
CA LEU A 209 -5.47 -11.90 -4.38
C LEU A 209 -5.52 -13.42 -4.63
N LEU A 210 -6.60 -14.14 -4.24
CA LEU A 210 -6.73 -15.56 -4.55
C LEU A 210 -6.89 -15.84 -6.05
N ALA A 211 -7.41 -14.90 -6.83
CA ALA A 211 -7.52 -15.03 -8.28
C ALA A 211 -6.15 -14.95 -8.96
N ALA A 212 -5.28 -14.07 -8.46
CA ALA A 212 -3.94 -13.85 -8.96
C ALA A 212 -2.92 -14.96 -8.61
N GLU A 213 -3.31 -15.90 -7.75
CA GLU A 213 -2.39 -16.95 -7.28
C GLU A 213 -1.91 -17.89 -8.38
N SER A 214 -2.77 -18.18 -9.37
CA SER A 214 -2.41 -19.05 -10.50
C SER A 214 -1.24 -18.49 -11.29
N PHE A 215 -1.17 -17.17 -11.46
CA PHE A 215 -0.05 -16.51 -12.13
C PHE A 215 1.28 -16.70 -11.38
N LEU A 216 1.29 -16.46 -10.07
CA LEU A 216 2.50 -16.67 -9.26
C LEU A 216 2.91 -18.14 -9.22
N ASP A 217 1.94 -19.06 -9.16
CA ASP A 217 2.22 -20.51 -9.11
C ASP A 217 2.75 -21.05 -10.46
N THR A 218 2.45 -20.39 -11.61
CA THR A 218 2.94 -20.77 -12.95
C THR A 218 4.24 -20.08 -13.34
N SER A 219 4.66 -19.04 -12.62
CA SER A 219 5.90 -18.34 -12.93
C SER A 219 7.15 -19.17 -12.62
N THR A 220 8.21 -18.99 -13.42
CA THR A 220 9.49 -19.69 -13.23
C THR A 220 10.12 -19.35 -11.87
N ASP A 221 10.05 -18.09 -11.46
CA ASP A 221 10.48 -17.64 -10.13
C ASP A 221 9.40 -16.73 -9.51
N PRO A 222 8.56 -17.27 -8.60
CA PRO A 222 7.48 -16.51 -7.97
C PRO A 222 7.95 -15.32 -7.12
N TYR A 223 9.20 -15.33 -6.67
CA TYR A 223 9.76 -14.18 -5.96
C TYR A 223 10.01 -13.01 -6.91
N ILE A 224 10.64 -13.28 -8.05
CA ILE A 224 10.87 -12.25 -9.07
C ILE A 224 9.54 -11.73 -9.61
N ALA A 225 8.61 -12.61 -9.95
CA ALA A 225 7.27 -12.21 -10.40
C ALA A 225 6.55 -11.28 -9.40
N MET A 226 6.62 -11.60 -8.10
CA MET A 226 6.05 -10.75 -7.03
C MET A 226 6.76 -9.39 -6.94
N ARG A 227 8.09 -9.36 -7.08
CA ARG A 227 8.88 -8.13 -7.05
C ARG A 227 8.53 -7.22 -8.22
N GLU A 228 8.47 -7.77 -9.44
CA GLU A 228 8.16 -7.00 -10.64
C GLU A 228 6.72 -6.51 -10.62
N PHE A 229 5.77 -7.34 -10.19
CA PHE A 229 4.39 -6.91 -9.99
C PHE A 229 4.28 -5.72 -9.00
N TYR A 230 5.01 -5.80 -7.87
CA TYR A 230 5.06 -4.68 -6.92
C TYR A 230 5.63 -3.42 -7.59
N ARG A 231 6.77 -3.53 -8.30
CA ARG A 231 7.46 -2.43 -8.96
C ARG A 231 6.55 -1.72 -9.97
N GLN A 232 5.91 -2.50 -10.85
CA GLN A 232 4.98 -1.98 -11.87
C GLN A 232 3.77 -1.30 -11.22
N ASN A 233 3.12 -1.97 -10.28
CA ASN A 233 1.98 -1.40 -9.57
C ASN A 233 2.35 -0.11 -8.82
N ARG A 234 3.55 -0.06 -8.24
CA ARG A 234 4.03 1.12 -7.53
C ARG A 234 4.29 2.29 -8.47
N ALA A 235 4.98 2.06 -9.58
CA ALA A 235 5.19 3.07 -10.61
C ALA A 235 3.85 3.57 -11.18
N PHE A 236 2.92 2.67 -11.53
CA PHE A 236 1.59 3.05 -11.98
C PHE A 236 0.88 4.00 -11.00
N LYS A 237 1.00 3.75 -9.70
CA LYS A 237 0.41 4.62 -8.67
C LYS A 237 1.12 5.97 -8.55
N ILE A 238 2.46 6.01 -8.55
CA ILE A 238 3.23 7.24 -8.41
C ILE A 238 2.98 8.19 -9.60
N TYR A 239 2.87 7.62 -10.81
CA TYR A 239 2.67 8.36 -12.05
C TYR A 239 1.20 8.48 -12.47
N ASP A 240 0.24 8.23 -11.57
CA ASP A 240 -1.20 8.41 -11.83
C ASP A 240 -1.76 7.61 -13.01
N GLY A 241 -1.19 6.44 -13.28
CA GLY A 241 -1.61 5.58 -14.38
C GLY A 241 -0.84 5.79 -15.69
N ASP A 242 0.14 6.70 -15.72
CA ASP A 242 0.95 7.01 -16.88
C ASP A 242 2.46 6.97 -16.51
N PRO A 243 3.00 5.79 -16.14
CA PRO A 243 4.41 5.67 -15.83
C PRO A 243 5.28 5.92 -17.08
N PRO A 244 6.51 6.45 -16.92
CA PRO A 244 7.43 6.64 -18.04
C PRO A 244 7.63 5.30 -18.76
N SER A 245 7.55 5.34 -20.10
CA SER A 245 7.71 4.20 -20.98
C SER A 245 9.18 3.76 -21.06
N ASP A 246 9.63 2.93 -20.17
CA ASP A 246 10.67 1.98 -20.52
C ASP A 246 9.99 0.88 -21.34
N GLU A 247 10.48 0.54 -22.52
CA GLU A 247 9.82 -0.39 -23.45
C GLU A 247 9.50 -1.77 -22.82
N GLU A 248 10.16 -2.17 -21.76
CA GLU A 248 9.89 -3.36 -20.94
C GLU A 248 8.72 -3.22 -19.94
N PHE A 249 8.25 -2.00 -19.65
CA PHE A 249 7.20 -1.76 -18.66
C PHE A 249 5.79 -2.12 -19.15
N TYR A 250 5.61 -2.23 -20.46
CA TYR A 250 4.30 -2.27 -21.14
C TYR A 250 3.97 -3.57 -21.89
N GLU A 251 4.59 -4.67 -21.61
CA GLU A 251 3.92 -5.94 -21.93
C GLU A 251 2.78 -6.20 -20.94
N GLY A 252 1.87 -5.22 -20.89
CA GLY A 252 0.84 -5.09 -19.86
C GLY A 252 -0.46 -5.83 -20.11
N GLU A 253 -0.46 -6.96 -20.86
CA GLU A 253 -1.62 -7.88 -20.88
C GLU A 253 -1.95 -8.42 -19.49
N LEU A 254 -1.01 -8.32 -18.54
CA LEU A 254 -1.15 -8.84 -17.19
C LEU A 254 -2.01 -7.98 -16.29
N PHE A 255 -2.01 -6.67 -16.48
CA PHE A 255 -2.71 -5.74 -15.58
C PHE A 255 -4.22 -5.71 -15.87
N ASP A 256 -4.58 -5.76 -17.16
CA ASP A 256 -5.97 -5.73 -17.59
C ASP A 256 -6.70 -7.03 -17.22
N GLU A 257 -6.06 -8.20 -17.34
CA GLU A 257 -6.63 -9.49 -16.97
C GLU A 257 -6.95 -9.60 -15.44
N PHE A 258 -6.25 -8.84 -14.59
CA PHE A 258 -6.46 -8.88 -13.12
C PHE A 258 -7.64 -8.03 -12.63
N PHE A 259 -8.04 -7.02 -13.37
CA PHE A 259 -9.05 -6.05 -12.91
C PHE A 259 -10.35 -6.09 -13.72
N GLU A 260 -10.37 -6.73 -14.92
CA GLU A 260 -11.57 -6.88 -15.74
C GLU A 260 -12.59 -7.91 -15.19
N ASP A 261 -12.19 -8.84 -14.33
CA ASP A 261 -13.08 -9.89 -13.79
C ASP A 261 -14.08 -9.42 -12.72
N GLU A 262 -14.19 -8.13 -12.42
CA GLU A 262 -15.18 -7.60 -11.46
C GLU A 262 -16.38 -6.89 -12.11
N GLU A 263 -16.55 -6.89 -13.44
CA GLU A 263 -17.80 -6.42 -14.04
C GLU A 263 -18.95 -7.39 -13.72
N PRO A 264 -20.08 -6.91 -13.27
CA PRO A 264 -21.23 -7.74 -12.98
C PRO A 264 -21.76 -8.33 -14.30
N GLN A 265 -21.68 -9.65 -14.44
CA GLN A 265 -22.57 -10.31 -15.40
C GLN A 265 -24.01 -9.98 -15.00
N GLU A 266 -24.72 -9.31 -15.88
CA GLU A 266 -26.13 -8.97 -15.81
C GLU A 266 -27.02 -10.21 -15.61
#